data_c64950c583628782859827ffba8b8dea
#
_entry.id   c64950c583628782859827ffba8b8dea
#
_cell.length_a   1.000
_cell.length_b   1.000
_cell.length_c   1.000
_cell.angle_alpha   90.00
_cell.angle_beta   90.00
_cell.angle_gamma   90.00
#
_symmetry.space_group_name_H-M   'P 1'
#
loop_
_entity.id
_entity.type
_entity.pdbx_description
1 polymer ?
#
loop_
_entity_poly.entity_id
_entity_poly.type
_entity_poly.pdbx_seq_one_letter_code
_entity_poly.pdbx_strand_id
1 'polypeptide(L)'
;SADLMEAAKNALERITDAAANLKDRKAAAQTETATDAEKELLAQAQEFVKKFEEAMDDDFNTADALAAIFELVKFANTNVSEASSAEFAGTLLDTMVKLCDVLGLKAVKTEEILDKEIEDLIAERQEARKAKNFARADEIRDELLAKGIILKDTREGVKWKRA
;
A
#
# COMPACT_ATOMS: atom_id res chain seq x y z
N SER A 1 6.84 25.91 5.88
CA SER A 1 8.04 26.16 5.08
C SER A 1 8.34 24.96 4.18
N ALA A 2 9.12 25.16 3.12
CA ALA A 2 9.53 24.10 2.19
C ALA A 2 10.27 22.96 2.91
N ASP A 3 11.10 23.27 3.89
CA ASP A 3 11.87 22.30 4.67
C ASP A 3 10.97 21.36 5.50
N LEU A 4 9.88 21.88 6.08
CA LEU A 4 8.91 21.07 6.81
C LEU A 4 8.12 20.14 5.89
N MET A 5 7.78 20.60 4.70
CA MET A 5 7.10 19.76 3.69
C MET A 5 8.01 18.65 3.18
N GLU A 6 9.29 18.94 2.96
CA GLU A 6 10.27 17.94 2.55
C GLU A 6 10.51 16.91 3.64
N ALA A 7 10.64 17.33 4.90
CA ALA A 7 10.77 16.43 6.04
C ALA A 7 9.54 15.50 6.18
N ALA A 8 8.34 16.05 6.02
CA ALA A 8 7.09 15.25 6.06
C ALA A 8 7.02 14.25 4.90
N LYS A 9 7.44 14.65 3.70
CA LYS A 9 7.52 13.76 2.54
C LYS A 9 8.50 12.62 2.77
N ASN A 10 9.69 12.91 3.25
CA ASN A 10 10.72 11.91 3.56
C ASN A 10 10.27 10.94 4.65
N ALA A 11 9.56 11.44 5.66
CA ALA A 11 8.97 10.62 6.71
C ALA A 11 7.92 9.65 6.14
N LEU A 12 7.03 10.13 5.28
CA LEU A 12 6.02 9.28 4.63
C LEU A 12 6.66 8.25 3.71
N GLU A 13 7.70 8.61 2.96
CA GLU A 13 8.44 7.68 2.10
C GLU A 13 9.07 6.55 2.92
N ARG A 14 9.62 6.81 4.09
CA ARG A 14 10.15 5.78 4.98
C ARG A 14 9.08 4.75 5.39
N ILE A 15 7.89 5.22 5.69
CA ILE A 15 6.75 4.36 6.05
C ILE A 15 6.32 3.54 4.82
N THR A 16 6.15 4.17 3.68
CA THR A 16 5.71 3.49 2.45
C THR A 16 6.74 2.48 1.94
N ASP A 17 8.03 2.76 2.06
CA ASP A 17 9.10 1.84 1.71
C ASP A 17 9.12 0.62 2.65
N ALA A 18 8.93 0.81 3.94
CA ALA A 18 8.81 -0.28 4.90
C ALA A 18 7.59 -1.16 4.61
N ALA A 19 6.44 -0.56 4.31
CA ALA A 19 5.22 -1.28 3.94
C ALA A 19 5.41 -2.08 2.64
N ALA A 20 6.04 -1.50 1.63
CA ALA A 20 6.36 -2.17 0.37
C ALA A 20 7.29 -3.37 0.59
N ASN A 21 8.32 -3.22 1.42
CA ASN A 21 9.22 -4.33 1.79
C ASN A 21 8.47 -5.46 2.49
N LEU A 22 7.60 -5.15 3.44
CA LEU A 22 6.77 -6.16 4.14
C LEU A 22 5.85 -6.90 3.17
N LYS A 23 5.23 -6.19 2.23
CA LYS A 23 4.40 -6.79 1.19
C LYS A 23 5.18 -7.75 0.31
N ASP A 24 6.37 -7.37 -0.11
CA ASP A 24 7.26 -8.20 -0.93
C ASP A 24 7.74 -9.43 -0.16
N ARG A 25 8.12 -9.28 1.12
CA ARG A 25 8.54 -10.38 1.98
C ARG A 25 7.41 -11.36 2.24
N LYS A 26 6.18 -10.86 2.48
CA LYS A 26 4.99 -11.71 2.59
C LYS A 26 4.75 -12.54 1.34
N ALA A 27 4.85 -11.92 0.16
CA ALA A 27 4.62 -12.60 -1.11
C ALA A 27 5.71 -13.64 -1.45
N ALA A 28 6.96 -13.39 -1.04
CA ALA A 28 8.11 -14.25 -1.30
C ALA A 28 8.37 -15.30 -0.20
N ALA A 29 7.60 -15.28 0.90
CA ALA A 29 7.82 -16.16 2.04
C ALA A 29 7.73 -17.65 1.68
N GLN A 30 8.68 -18.42 2.20
CA GLN A 30 8.74 -19.88 1.99
C GLN A 30 7.87 -20.64 3.00
N THR A 31 7.49 -19.99 4.10
CA THR A 31 6.65 -20.55 5.16
C THR A 31 5.47 -19.62 5.41
N GLU A 32 4.30 -20.22 5.63
CA GLU A 32 3.06 -19.46 5.90
C GLU A 32 2.98 -19.04 7.37
N THR A 33 3.20 -19.95 8.28
CA THR A 33 2.93 -19.80 9.72
C THR A 33 4.14 -19.22 10.46
N ALA A 34 3.89 -18.29 11.35
CA ALA A 34 4.92 -17.71 12.21
C ALA A 34 5.54 -18.73 13.16
N THR A 35 6.87 -18.68 13.25
CA THR A 35 7.63 -19.45 14.25
C THR A 35 7.37 -18.92 15.67
N ASP A 36 7.75 -19.70 16.68
CA ASP A 36 7.59 -19.24 18.06
C ASP A 36 8.41 -17.97 18.35
N ALA A 37 9.62 -17.86 17.78
CA ALA A 37 10.42 -16.65 17.85
C ALA A 37 9.74 -15.44 17.19
N GLU A 38 9.12 -15.64 16.04
CA GLU A 38 8.36 -14.59 15.35
C GLU A 38 7.11 -14.17 16.13
N LYS A 39 6.44 -15.12 16.81
CA LYS A 39 5.30 -14.81 17.70
C LYS A 39 5.73 -13.96 18.90
N GLU A 40 6.90 -14.22 19.47
CA GLU A 40 7.46 -13.37 20.52
C GLU A 40 7.76 -11.94 19.97
N LEU A 41 8.29 -11.83 18.77
CA LEU A 41 8.51 -10.55 18.13
C LEU A 41 7.18 -9.81 17.83
N LEU A 42 6.14 -10.53 17.42
CA LEU A 42 4.81 -9.93 17.25
C LEU A 42 4.22 -9.43 18.57
N ALA A 43 4.45 -10.16 19.66
CA ALA A 43 4.08 -9.68 21.00
C ALA A 43 4.83 -8.40 21.40
N GLN A 44 6.11 -8.30 21.07
CA GLN A 44 6.89 -7.07 21.28
C GLN A 44 6.36 -5.91 20.42
N ALA A 45 5.94 -6.19 19.17
CA ALA A 45 5.36 -5.18 18.29
C ALA A 45 4.07 -4.56 18.85
N GLN A 46 3.32 -5.27 19.69
CA GLN A 46 2.13 -4.73 20.35
C GLN A 46 2.45 -3.57 21.31
N GLU A 47 3.66 -3.46 21.82
CA GLU A 47 4.07 -2.31 22.63
C GLU A 47 4.05 -1.00 21.83
N PHE A 48 4.36 -1.04 20.55
CA PHE A 48 4.27 0.14 19.68
C PHE A 48 2.81 0.53 19.39
N VAL A 49 1.94 -0.46 19.26
CA VAL A 49 0.48 -0.23 19.13
C VAL A 49 -0.04 0.44 20.40
N LYS A 50 0.36 -0.06 21.57
CA LYS A 50 -0.03 0.51 22.86
C LYS A 50 0.46 1.95 23.01
N LYS A 51 1.71 2.24 22.67
CA LYS A 51 2.24 3.61 22.67
C LYS A 51 1.47 4.53 21.73
N PHE A 52 1.09 4.03 20.56
CA PHE A 52 0.27 4.77 19.61
C PHE A 52 -1.12 5.10 20.20
N GLU A 53 -1.77 4.13 20.79
CA GLU A 53 -3.10 4.29 21.41
C GLU A 53 -3.04 5.27 22.58
N GLU A 54 -2.02 5.16 23.43
CA GLU A 54 -1.81 6.09 24.55
C GLU A 54 -1.59 7.53 24.06
N ALA A 55 -0.83 7.73 22.99
CA ALA A 55 -0.62 9.04 22.38
C ALA A 55 -1.92 9.63 21.79
N MET A 56 -2.75 8.81 21.17
CA MET A 56 -4.03 9.24 20.62
C MET A 56 -5.06 9.54 21.70
N ASP A 57 -5.01 8.83 22.83
CA ASP A 57 -5.86 9.08 23.99
C ASP A 57 -5.43 10.35 24.75
N ASP A 58 -4.17 10.77 24.66
CA ASP A 58 -3.64 11.99 25.26
C ASP A 58 -3.85 13.21 24.34
N ASP A 59 -5.07 13.73 24.29
CA ASP A 59 -5.48 14.89 23.49
C ASP A 59 -5.07 14.83 22.00
N PHE A 60 -5.12 13.64 21.40
CA PHE A 60 -4.71 13.40 20.01
C PHE A 60 -3.27 13.84 19.71
N ASN A 61 -2.33 13.44 20.57
CA ASN A 61 -0.92 13.71 20.37
C ASN A 61 -0.37 12.97 19.13
N THR A 62 -0.61 13.55 17.96
CA THR A 62 -0.25 12.96 16.67
C THR A 62 1.26 12.85 16.46
N ALA A 63 2.06 13.72 17.10
CA ALA A 63 3.52 13.65 17.03
C ALA A 63 4.04 12.38 17.72
N ASP A 64 3.57 12.05 18.92
CA ASP A 64 3.95 10.85 19.64
C ASP A 64 3.36 9.59 19.00
N ALA A 65 2.14 9.68 18.44
CA ALA A 65 1.55 8.60 17.66
C ALA A 65 2.39 8.28 16.41
N LEU A 66 2.83 9.29 15.68
CA LEU A 66 3.72 9.13 14.54
C LEU A 66 5.08 8.55 14.94
N ALA A 67 5.63 8.98 16.07
CA ALA A 67 6.86 8.40 16.61
C ALA A 67 6.72 6.90 16.90
N ALA A 68 5.58 6.45 17.41
CA ALA A 68 5.29 5.02 17.61
C ALA A 68 5.26 4.25 16.29
N ILE A 69 4.72 4.83 15.22
CA ILE A 69 4.77 4.23 13.88
C ILE A 69 6.23 4.10 13.39
N PHE A 70 7.07 5.10 13.57
CA PHE A 70 8.48 5.01 13.18
C PHE A 70 9.26 3.98 13.99
N GLU A 71 8.95 3.79 15.26
CA GLU A 71 9.52 2.71 16.08
C GLU A 71 9.10 1.34 15.52
N LEU A 72 7.84 1.17 15.10
CA LEU A 72 7.36 -0.04 14.44
C LEU A 72 8.07 -0.27 13.10
N VAL A 73 8.27 0.77 12.29
CA VAL A 73 9.04 0.71 11.03
C VAL A 73 10.46 0.21 11.29
N LYS A 74 11.14 0.80 12.25
CA LYS A 74 12.49 0.38 12.63
C LYS A 74 12.53 -1.07 13.11
N PHE A 75 11.58 -1.46 13.93
CA PHE A 75 11.43 -2.82 14.43
C PHE A 75 11.23 -3.82 13.26
N ALA A 76 10.35 -3.53 12.33
CA ALA A 76 10.11 -4.35 11.16
C ALA A 76 11.38 -4.48 10.30
N ASN A 77 12.06 -3.36 10.00
CA ASN A 77 13.29 -3.37 9.20
C ASN A 77 14.42 -4.16 9.87
N THR A 78 14.44 -4.23 11.20
CA THR A 78 15.46 -4.97 11.95
C THR A 78 15.18 -6.47 12.00
N ASN A 79 13.92 -6.88 12.12
CA ASN A 79 13.53 -8.27 12.42
C ASN A 79 13.00 -9.07 11.23
N VAL A 80 12.55 -8.40 10.15
CA VAL A 80 12.06 -9.08 8.95
C VAL A 80 13.20 -9.36 7.99
N SER A 81 13.28 -10.60 7.52
CA SER A 81 14.30 -11.09 6.59
C SER A 81 13.69 -11.94 5.49
N GLU A 82 14.53 -12.47 4.60
CA GLU A 82 14.12 -13.44 3.57
C GLU A 82 13.60 -14.76 4.15
N ALA A 83 13.99 -15.07 5.38
CA ALA A 83 13.54 -16.29 6.07
C ALA A 83 12.23 -16.10 6.85
N SER A 84 11.70 -14.87 6.91
CA SER A 84 10.48 -14.58 7.65
C SER A 84 9.25 -15.24 7.02
N SER A 85 8.32 -15.68 7.88
CA SER A 85 7.04 -16.25 7.45
C SER A 85 6.10 -15.20 6.86
N ALA A 86 5.16 -15.65 6.04
CA ALA A 86 4.10 -14.80 5.49
C ALA A 86 3.23 -14.19 6.59
N GLU A 87 2.90 -14.96 7.62
CA GLU A 87 2.13 -14.51 8.78
C GLU A 87 2.87 -13.40 9.54
N PHE A 88 4.18 -13.54 9.79
CA PHE A 88 4.96 -12.53 10.49
C PHE A 88 5.03 -11.22 9.71
N ALA A 89 5.44 -11.27 8.44
CA ALA A 89 5.51 -10.09 7.59
C ALA A 89 4.13 -9.45 7.37
N GLY A 90 3.12 -10.26 7.14
CA GLY A 90 1.74 -9.81 6.93
C GLY A 90 1.13 -9.15 8.16
N THR A 91 1.33 -9.69 9.35
CA THR A 91 0.83 -9.10 10.60
C THR A 91 1.48 -7.74 10.88
N LEU A 92 2.78 -7.60 10.67
CA LEU A 92 3.46 -6.31 10.80
C LEU A 92 2.95 -5.30 9.77
N LEU A 93 2.74 -5.72 8.53
CA LEU A 93 2.17 -4.87 7.48
C LEU A 93 0.76 -4.39 7.85
N ASP A 94 -0.12 -5.29 8.25
CA ASP A 94 -1.50 -4.96 8.61
C ASP A 94 -1.55 -3.99 9.81
N THR A 95 -0.69 -4.21 10.80
CA THR A 95 -0.54 -3.31 11.95
C THR A 95 -0.10 -1.92 11.52
N MET A 96 0.92 -1.83 10.67
CA MET A 96 1.43 -0.56 10.16
C MET A 96 0.37 0.21 9.36
N VAL A 97 -0.34 -0.47 8.46
CA VAL A 97 -1.43 0.11 7.67
C VAL A 97 -2.54 0.63 8.57
N LYS A 98 -2.96 -0.16 9.56
CA LYS A 98 -4.02 0.21 10.51
C LYS A 98 -3.68 1.46 11.30
N LEU A 99 -2.46 1.57 11.84
CA LEU A 99 -2.04 2.75 12.58
C LEU A 99 -1.93 3.98 11.67
N CYS A 100 -1.41 3.82 10.46
CA CYS A 100 -1.34 4.90 9.48
C CYS A 100 -2.73 5.39 9.06
N ASP A 101 -3.68 4.51 8.87
CA ASP A 101 -5.06 4.87 8.51
C ASP A 101 -5.74 5.73 9.57
N VAL A 102 -5.48 5.48 10.87
CA VAL A 102 -5.98 6.33 11.97
C VAL A 102 -5.51 7.78 11.81
N LEU A 103 -4.28 7.99 11.36
CA LEU A 103 -3.71 9.32 11.10
C LEU A 103 -4.03 9.87 9.70
N GLY A 104 -4.79 9.16 8.89
CA GLY A 104 -5.09 9.55 7.51
C GLY A 104 -3.91 9.39 6.56
N LEU A 105 -2.89 8.59 6.92
CA LEU A 105 -1.71 8.33 6.10
C LEU A 105 -1.90 7.08 5.25
N LYS A 106 -1.47 7.13 3.99
CA LYS A 106 -1.47 5.98 3.07
C LYS A 106 -0.12 5.26 3.12
N ALA A 107 -0.03 4.18 3.89
CA ALA A 107 1.18 3.37 4.02
C ALA A 107 1.46 2.54 2.75
N VAL A 108 0.42 2.05 2.07
CA VAL A 108 0.54 1.30 0.82
C VAL A 108 0.30 2.24 -0.35
N LYS A 109 1.30 2.36 -1.23
CA LYS A 109 1.15 3.08 -2.49
C LYS A 109 0.19 2.30 -3.39
N THR A 110 -0.81 2.99 -3.92
CA THR A 110 -1.58 2.46 -5.05
C THR A 110 -0.65 2.42 -6.25
N GLU A 111 -0.52 1.27 -6.89
CA GLU A 111 0.21 1.18 -8.15
C GLU A 111 -0.50 2.07 -9.17
N GLU A 112 0.13 3.19 -9.52
CA GLU A 112 -0.36 4.01 -10.61
C GLU A 112 0.02 3.33 -11.92
N ILE A 113 -0.99 2.95 -12.68
CA ILE A 113 -0.79 2.48 -14.05
C ILE A 113 -0.20 3.60 -14.89
N LEU A 114 0.85 3.31 -15.66
CA LEU A 114 1.48 4.28 -16.54
C LEU A 114 0.54 4.70 -17.68
N ASP A 115 0.58 5.97 -18.06
CA ASP A 115 -0.26 6.50 -19.13
C ASP A 115 -0.13 5.70 -20.43
N LYS A 116 1.07 5.23 -20.75
CA LYS A 116 1.31 4.36 -21.90
C LYS A 116 0.54 3.03 -21.80
N GLU A 117 0.53 2.40 -20.64
CA GLU A 117 -0.23 1.15 -20.43
C GLU A 117 -1.74 1.39 -20.57
N ILE A 118 -2.22 2.54 -20.12
CA ILE A 118 -3.63 2.94 -20.29
C ILE A 118 -3.95 3.08 -21.78
N GLU A 119 -3.12 3.78 -22.54
CA GLU A 119 -3.30 3.96 -23.97
C GLU A 119 -3.25 2.63 -24.75
N ASP A 120 -2.33 1.73 -24.40
CA ASP A 120 -2.20 0.40 -25.00
C ASP A 120 -3.46 -0.46 -24.73
N LEU A 121 -4.00 -0.43 -23.51
CA LEU A 121 -5.24 -1.14 -23.15
C LEU A 121 -6.46 -0.54 -23.85
N ILE A 122 -6.51 0.78 -24.02
CA ILE A 122 -7.58 1.45 -24.79
C ILE A 122 -7.53 1.02 -26.27
N ALA A 123 -6.33 0.96 -26.85
CA ALA A 123 -6.15 0.50 -28.22
C ALA A 123 -6.59 -0.96 -28.39
N GLU A 124 -6.20 -1.84 -27.46
CA GLU A 124 -6.64 -3.25 -27.44
C GLU A 124 -8.17 -3.35 -27.32
N ARG A 125 -8.79 -2.56 -26.46
CA ARG A 125 -10.26 -2.51 -26.34
C ARG A 125 -10.93 -2.11 -27.64
N GLN A 126 -10.38 -1.12 -28.35
CA GLN A 126 -10.91 -0.68 -29.65
C GLN A 126 -10.82 -1.80 -30.70
N GLU A 127 -9.69 -2.50 -30.77
CA GLU A 127 -9.53 -3.65 -31.66
C GLU A 127 -10.48 -4.79 -31.30
N ALA A 128 -10.66 -5.10 -30.02
CA ALA A 128 -11.63 -6.10 -29.57
C ALA A 128 -13.07 -5.74 -29.99
N ARG A 129 -13.44 -4.46 -29.88
CA ARG A 129 -14.76 -3.98 -30.34
C ARG A 129 -14.94 -4.12 -31.88
N LYS A 130 -13.91 -3.76 -32.65
CA LYS A 130 -13.92 -3.94 -34.12
C LYS A 130 -14.06 -5.40 -34.51
N ALA A 131 -13.40 -6.30 -33.79
CA ALA A 131 -13.50 -7.75 -33.98
C ALA A 131 -14.78 -8.35 -33.39
N LYS A 132 -15.69 -7.53 -32.83
CA LYS A 132 -16.93 -7.95 -32.16
C LYS A 132 -16.70 -8.85 -30.95
N ASN A 133 -15.48 -8.79 -30.36
CA ASN A 133 -15.14 -9.44 -29.08
C ASN A 133 -15.51 -8.53 -27.91
N PHE A 134 -16.80 -8.41 -27.65
CA PHE A 134 -17.31 -7.51 -26.61
C PHE A 134 -16.96 -7.97 -25.20
N ALA A 135 -16.80 -9.28 -24.99
CA ALA A 135 -16.36 -9.83 -23.71
C ALA A 135 -14.97 -9.29 -23.31
N ARG A 136 -14.01 -9.33 -24.25
CA ARG A 136 -12.68 -8.78 -24.01
C ARG A 136 -12.68 -7.27 -23.82
N ALA A 137 -13.50 -6.56 -24.59
CA ALA A 137 -13.64 -5.11 -24.46
C ALA A 137 -14.19 -4.71 -23.06
N ASP A 138 -15.13 -5.47 -22.53
CA ASP A 138 -15.70 -5.24 -21.20
C ASP A 138 -14.70 -5.60 -20.10
N GLU A 139 -13.94 -6.69 -20.25
CA GLU A 139 -12.85 -7.05 -19.33
C GLU A 139 -11.82 -5.91 -19.19
N ILE A 140 -11.37 -5.35 -20.32
CA ILE A 140 -10.40 -4.24 -20.32
C ILE A 140 -10.98 -3.01 -19.62
N ARG A 141 -12.24 -2.67 -19.88
CA ARG A 141 -12.91 -1.57 -19.20
C ARG A 141 -12.94 -1.78 -17.67
N ASP A 142 -13.30 -2.98 -17.24
CA ASP A 142 -13.41 -3.31 -15.82
C ASP A 142 -12.04 -3.37 -15.17
N GLU A 143 -11.00 -3.86 -15.86
CA GLU A 143 -9.62 -3.82 -15.41
C GLU A 143 -9.12 -2.38 -15.19
N LEU A 144 -9.38 -1.49 -16.16
CA LEU A 144 -9.00 -0.08 -16.04
C LEU A 144 -9.76 0.62 -14.90
N LEU A 145 -11.06 0.32 -14.76
CA LEU A 145 -11.86 0.85 -13.66
C LEU A 145 -11.35 0.39 -12.30
N ALA A 146 -10.95 -0.87 -12.16
CA ALA A 146 -10.33 -1.39 -10.94
C ALA A 146 -9.01 -0.69 -10.60
N LYS A 147 -8.29 -0.19 -11.61
CA LYS A 147 -7.06 0.61 -11.47
C LYS A 147 -7.33 2.12 -11.31
N GLY A 148 -8.57 2.51 -11.11
CA GLY A 148 -8.96 3.91 -10.91
C GLY A 148 -9.03 4.74 -12.20
N ILE A 149 -9.13 4.11 -13.37
CA ILE A 149 -9.23 4.78 -14.67
C ILE A 149 -10.66 4.71 -15.19
N ILE A 150 -11.25 5.86 -15.48
CA ILE A 150 -12.60 5.99 -16.01
C ILE A 150 -12.52 6.32 -17.50
N LEU A 151 -13.12 5.48 -18.34
CA LEU A 151 -13.20 5.68 -19.78
C LEU A 151 -14.49 6.42 -20.14
N LYS A 152 -14.39 7.32 -21.12
CA LYS A 152 -15.51 8.01 -21.72
C LYS A 152 -15.44 7.89 -23.25
N ASP A 153 -16.39 7.21 -23.84
CA ASP A 153 -16.53 7.15 -25.29
C ASP A 153 -17.10 8.49 -25.81
N THR A 154 -16.40 9.10 -26.77
CA THR A 154 -16.82 10.34 -27.43
C THR A 154 -16.82 10.16 -28.92
N ARG A 155 -17.40 11.10 -29.68
CA ARG A 155 -17.39 11.10 -31.15
C ARG A 155 -15.98 11.21 -31.74
N GLU A 156 -15.05 11.79 -30.97
CA GLU A 156 -13.65 11.99 -31.37
C GLU A 156 -12.74 10.81 -30.94
N GLY A 157 -13.27 9.84 -30.20
CA GLY A 157 -12.53 8.70 -29.67
C GLY A 157 -12.78 8.48 -28.18
N VAL A 158 -11.93 7.66 -27.55
CA VAL A 158 -12.01 7.36 -26.12
C VAL A 158 -11.16 8.35 -25.36
N LYS A 159 -11.76 9.03 -24.38
CA LYS A 159 -11.04 9.85 -23.38
C LYS A 159 -11.03 9.13 -22.06
N TRP A 160 -10.01 9.39 -21.26
CA TRP A 160 -9.89 8.78 -19.94
C TRP A 160 -9.46 9.81 -18.90
N LYS A 161 -9.77 9.51 -17.64
CA LYS A 161 -9.32 10.26 -16.47
C LYS A 161 -9.05 9.33 -15.31
N ARG A 162 -8.20 9.77 -14.39
CA ARG A 162 -8.02 9.12 -13.09
C ARG A 162 -9.16 9.52 -12.15
N ALA A 163 -9.67 8.54 -11.44
CA ALA A 163 -10.70 8.77 -10.43
C ALA A 163 -10.14 9.50 -9.22
#